data_8f72ed7a9045788ce71af885ed25eeed
#
_entry.id   8f72ed7a9045788ce71af885ed25eeed
#
_cell.length_a   1.000
_cell.length_b   1.000
_cell.length_c   1.000
_cell.angle_alpha   90.00
_cell.angle_beta   90.00
_cell.angle_gamma   90.00
#
_symmetry.space_group_name_H-M   'P 1'
#
loop_
_entity.id
_entity.type
_entity.pdbx_description
1 polymer ?
#
loop_
_entity_poly.entity_id
_entity_poly.type
_entity_poly.pdbx_seq_one_letter_code
_entity_poly.pdbx_strand_id
1 'polypeptide(L)'
;MHGAGSLAHEWWHGLDDYLGVKMGAKGFLSEHSHLYEPFKKLIETMKYKPETPEQAAARTEAQVERTRKNAASWLDSAVLTPLKRVANDEMHMEAYAVLREEFLLGVPGSVEQLNDFKKSVTGRVIPKSERDRLEIFERMLSGMQMQEPPQIGRVETDFYKNSIRMGKECEKDGGYWESNTEMTARAFACYIKDKLAPEISDYLAGHADSAATFATGKDGEIEILKAFPEGEERKAINAVFDEVFADLKRQHFLTHSDHPQTLEETRPVAAPTPSRMDSMPVITDVEQLSLFGGEKPSLLGQLAAAKGQNKEAAGPKPSKSHEPEL
;
A
#
# COMPACT_ATOMS: atom_id res chain seq x y z
N MET A 1 9.79 11.84 25.94
CA MET A 1 8.51 12.58 25.91
C MET A 1 7.64 11.90 24.86
N HIS A 2 6.77 11.02 25.30
CA HIS A 2 5.80 10.36 24.41
C HIS A 2 4.50 11.16 24.49
N GLY A 3 3.96 11.62 23.37
CA GLY A 3 2.67 12.30 23.25
C GLY A 3 2.66 13.77 22.82
N ALA A 4 3.77 14.48 22.88
CA ALA A 4 3.80 15.84 22.31
C ALA A 4 3.77 15.76 20.77
N GLY A 5 2.81 16.43 20.14
CA GLY A 5 2.69 16.49 18.68
C GLY A 5 1.77 15.43 18.03
N SER A 6 1.09 14.61 18.82
CA SER A 6 0.15 13.61 18.31
C SER A 6 -1.34 13.95 18.57
N LEU A 7 -1.63 15.13 19.16
CA LEU A 7 -3.00 15.45 19.57
C LEU A 7 -3.98 15.43 18.40
N ALA A 8 -3.61 15.94 17.22
CA ALA A 8 -4.48 15.90 16.05
C ALA A 8 -4.77 14.46 15.60
N HIS A 9 -3.76 13.57 15.65
CA HIS A 9 -3.90 12.15 15.35
C HIS A 9 -4.91 11.48 16.29
N GLU A 10 -4.72 11.63 17.61
CA GLU A 10 -5.59 11.03 18.62
C GLU A 10 -7.00 11.62 18.59
N TRP A 11 -7.10 12.93 18.36
CA TRP A 11 -8.41 13.59 18.23
C TRP A 11 -9.20 13.05 17.05
N TRP A 12 -8.51 12.74 15.93
CA TRP A 12 -9.15 12.15 14.78
C TRP A 12 -9.76 10.78 15.09
N HIS A 13 -9.06 9.93 15.84
CA HIS A 13 -9.62 8.64 16.26
C HIS A 13 -10.92 8.82 17.04
N GLY A 14 -10.98 9.81 17.95
CA GLY A 14 -12.21 10.13 18.68
C GLY A 14 -13.35 10.61 17.77
N LEU A 15 -13.04 11.44 16.77
CA LEU A 15 -14.03 11.90 15.80
C LEU A 15 -14.50 10.76 14.87
N ASP A 16 -13.58 9.93 14.40
CA ASP A 16 -13.85 8.81 13.52
C ASP A 16 -14.79 7.78 14.18
N ASP A 17 -14.52 7.43 15.44
CA ASP A 17 -15.39 6.55 16.24
C ASP A 17 -16.77 7.20 16.48
N TYR A 18 -16.80 8.47 16.90
CA TYR A 18 -18.04 9.21 17.10
C TYR A 18 -18.91 9.22 15.84
N LEU A 19 -18.33 9.52 14.69
CA LEU A 19 -19.04 9.53 13.41
C LEU A 19 -19.50 8.14 13.01
N GLY A 20 -18.67 7.12 13.25
CA GLY A 20 -19.04 5.73 13.02
C GLY A 20 -20.30 5.35 13.77
N VAL A 21 -20.34 5.59 15.07
CA VAL A 21 -21.53 5.34 15.91
C VAL A 21 -22.74 6.13 15.42
N LYS A 22 -22.58 7.41 15.08
CA LYS A 22 -23.67 8.27 14.57
C LYS A 22 -24.23 7.77 13.24
N MET A 23 -23.44 7.16 12.41
CA MET A 23 -23.82 6.61 11.09
C MET A 23 -24.20 5.12 11.14
N GLY A 24 -24.26 4.54 12.35
CA GLY A 24 -24.69 3.15 12.55
C GLY A 24 -23.60 2.09 12.33
N ALA A 25 -22.34 2.49 12.28
CA ALA A 25 -21.21 1.56 12.27
C ALA A 25 -20.97 1.00 13.69
N LYS A 26 -20.27 -0.13 13.74
CA LYS A 26 -19.69 -0.65 14.99
C LYS A 26 -18.20 -0.31 15.01
N GLY A 27 -17.84 0.86 15.57
CA GLY A 27 -16.50 1.41 15.63
C GLY A 27 -16.25 2.49 14.57
N PHE A 28 -15.03 2.60 14.11
CA PHE A 28 -14.55 3.70 13.27
C PHE A 28 -15.26 3.80 11.91
N LEU A 29 -15.67 5.00 11.53
CA LEU A 29 -16.28 5.24 10.22
C LEU A 29 -15.31 4.96 9.06
N SER A 30 -14.03 5.20 9.27
CA SER A 30 -12.98 4.90 8.27
C SER A 30 -12.97 3.43 7.84
N GLU A 31 -13.26 2.49 8.74
CA GLU A 31 -13.39 1.07 8.43
C GLU A 31 -14.74 0.74 7.75
N HIS A 32 -15.71 1.63 7.89
CA HIS A 32 -17.06 1.50 7.33
C HIS A 32 -17.38 2.66 6.37
N SER A 33 -16.39 3.13 5.64
CA SER A 33 -16.45 4.32 4.80
C SER A 33 -17.58 4.33 3.76
N HIS A 34 -18.10 3.15 3.38
CA HIS A 34 -19.24 2.99 2.49
C HIS A 34 -20.55 3.59 3.07
N LEU A 35 -20.63 3.83 4.37
CA LEU A 35 -21.78 4.44 5.02
C LEU A 35 -21.86 5.96 4.81
N TYR A 36 -20.76 6.59 4.39
CA TYR A 36 -20.71 8.04 4.23
C TYR A 36 -19.80 8.41 3.05
N GLU A 37 -20.41 8.90 1.97
CA GLU A 37 -19.70 9.13 0.69
C GLU A 37 -18.46 10.04 0.80
N PRO A 38 -18.45 11.15 1.61
CA PRO A 38 -17.22 11.93 1.80
C PRO A 38 -16.07 11.13 2.42
N PHE A 39 -16.34 10.21 3.37
CA PHE A 39 -15.31 9.34 3.92
C PHE A 39 -14.84 8.28 2.93
N LYS A 40 -15.75 7.72 2.14
CA LYS A 40 -15.38 6.80 1.07
C LYS A 40 -14.45 7.49 0.08
N LYS A 41 -14.77 8.72 -0.34
CA LYS A 41 -13.89 9.53 -1.18
C LYS A 41 -12.53 9.79 -0.53
N LEU A 42 -12.50 10.07 0.79
CA LEU A 42 -11.27 10.25 1.54
C LEU A 42 -10.38 8.99 1.48
N ILE A 43 -10.94 7.83 1.82
CA ILE A 43 -10.23 6.54 1.77
C ILE A 43 -9.73 6.24 0.36
N GLU A 44 -10.57 6.44 -0.66
CA GLU A 44 -10.17 6.22 -2.05
C GLU A 44 -9.03 7.16 -2.48
N THR A 45 -9.08 8.44 -2.09
CA THR A 45 -8.04 9.42 -2.42
C THR A 45 -6.72 9.13 -1.70
N MET A 46 -6.77 8.61 -0.48
CA MET A 46 -5.56 8.17 0.22
C MET A 46 -4.92 6.93 -0.43
N LYS A 47 -5.73 6.03 -0.97
CA LYS A 47 -5.25 4.75 -1.52
C LYS A 47 -4.89 4.82 -2.99
N TYR A 48 -5.62 5.62 -3.77
CA TYR A 48 -5.52 5.61 -5.22
C TYR A 48 -5.44 7.03 -5.80
N LYS A 49 -4.62 7.18 -6.81
CA LYS A 49 -4.50 8.39 -7.65
C LYS A 49 -4.72 8.03 -9.12
N PRO A 50 -5.14 8.98 -9.97
CA PRO A 50 -5.15 8.74 -11.41
C PRO A 50 -3.75 8.39 -11.93
N GLU A 51 -3.67 7.48 -12.88
CA GLU A 51 -2.43 7.27 -13.64
C GLU A 51 -2.02 8.55 -14.38
N THR A 52 -0.72 8.78 -14.52
CA THR A 52 -0.27 9.74 -15.52
C THR A 52 -0.43 9.16 -16.93
N PRO A 53 -0.52 10.01 -17.98
CA PRO A 53 -0.57 9.53 -19.37
C PRO A 53 0.59 8.58 -19.70
N GLU A 54 1.79 8.86 -19.19
CA GLU A 54 2.99 8.04 -19.40
C GLU A 54 2.85 6.67 -18.72
N GLN A 55 2.30 6.63 -17.50
CA GLN A 55 2.03 5.38 -16.78
C GLN A 55 0.97 4.54 -17.50
N ALA A 56 -0.10 5.18 -18.00
CA ALA A 56 -1.14 4.51 -18.76
C ALA A 56 -0.59 3.94 -20.07
N ALA A 57 0.27 4.69 -20.77
CA ALA A 57 0.95 4.23 -21.98
C ALA A 57 1.86 3.03 -21.69
N ALA A 58 2.73 3.12 -20.66
CA ALA A 58 3.63 2.05 -20.26
C ALA A 58 2.87 0.78 -19.83
N ARG A 59 1.77 0.92 -19.10
CA ARG A 59 0.89 -0.21 -18.72
C ARG A 59 0.28 -0.87 -19.95
N THR A 60 -0.20 -0.08 -20.90
CA THR A 60 -0.80 -0.58 -22.15
C THR A 60 0.25 -1.31 -22.99
N GLU A 61 1.44 -0.74 -23.14
CA GLU A 61 2.56 -1.39 -23.84
C GLU A 61 2.97 -2.70 -23.19
N ALA A 62 3.13 -2.72 -21.87
CA ALA A 62 3.44 -3.94 -21.12
C ALA A 62 2.34 -5.02 -21.27
N GLN A 63 1.08 -4.62 -21.33
CA GLN A 63 -0.05 -5.53 -21.56
C GLN A 63 -0.01 -6.10 -22.99
N VAL A 64 0.24 -5.27 -24.00
CA VAL A 64 0.40 -5.71 -25.39
C VAL A 64 1.53 -6.71 -25.49
N GLU A 65 2.69 -6.39 -24.95
CA GLU A 65 3.88 -7.26 -24.99
C GLU A 65 3.64 -8.61 -24.29
N ARG A 66 3.00 -8.59 -23.12
CA ARG A 66 2.60 -9.80 -22.42
C ARG A 66 1.63 -10.66 -23.24
N THR A 67 0.67 -10.02 -23.89
CA THR A 67 -0.31 -10.70 -24.75
C THR A 67 0.38 -11.31 -25.96
N ARG A 68 1.28 -10.58 -26.63
CA ARG A 68 2.09 -11.07 -27.75
C ARG A 68 2.93 -12.27 -27.36
N LYS A 69 3.62 -12.21 -26.23
CA LYS A 69 4.44 -13.31 -25.71
C LYS A 69 3.63 -14.57 -25.46
N ASN A 70 2.45 -14.43 -24.85
CA ASN A 70 1.55 -15.56 -24.63
C ASN A 70 1.00 -16.11 -25.95
N ALA A 71 0.56 -15.24 -26.87
CA ALA A 71 0.08 -15.63 -28.19
C ALA A 71 1.16 -16.37 -29.00
N ALA A 72 2.40 -15.87 -28.99
CA ALA A 72 3.54 -16.53 -29.62
C ALA A 72 3.77 -17.95 -29.08
N SER A 73 3.78 -18.10 -27.77
CA SER A 73 3.98 -19.40 -27.13
C SER A 73 2.91 -20.44 -27.52
N TRP A 74 1.65 -20.01 -27.58
CA TRP A 74 0.55 -20.86 -28.02
C TRP A 74 0.63 -21.20 -29.50
N LEU A 75 0.95 -20.22 -30.36
CA LEU A 75 1.12 -20.43 -31.79
C LEU A 75 2.29 -21.38 -32.06
N ASP A 76 3.44 -21.18 -31.43
CA ASP A 76 4.62 -22.02 -31.61
C ASP A 76 4.33 -23.47 -31.19
N SER A 77 3.52 -23.68 -30.16
CA SER A 77 3.06 -25.01 -29.76
C SER A 77 2.13 -25.63 -30.79
N ALA A 78 1.17 -24.86 -31.30
CA ALA A 78 0.11 -25.34 -32.20
C ALA A 78 0.60 -25.56 -33.64
N VAL A 79 1.55 -24.75 -34.12
CA VAL A 79 1.98 -24.72 -35.51
C VAL A 79 3.48 -25.08 -35.67
N LEU A 80 4.38 -24.34 -35.00
CA LEU A 80 5.82 -24.51 -35.21
C LEU A 80 6.33 -25.90 -34.79
N THR A 81 5.89 -26.39 -33.64
CA THR A 81 6.34 -27.68 -33.13
C THR A 81 5.93 -28.84 -34.05
N PRO A 82 4.70 -28.95 -34.55
CA PRO A 82 4.35 -29.94 -35.57
C PRO A 82 5.07 -29.73 -36.90
N LEU A 83 5.24 -28.46 -37.34
CA LEU A 83 5.92 -28.12 -38.60
C LEU A 83 7.39 -28.59 -38.63
N LYS A 84 8.15 -28.32 -37.58
CA LYS A 84 9.56 -28.75 -37.44
C LYS A 84 9.76 -30.28 -37.52
N ARG A 85 8.72 -31.06 -37.25
CA ARG A 85 8.80 -32.53 -37.33
C ARG A 85 8.65 -33.06 -38.77
N VAL A 86 8.05 -32.25 -39.67
CA VAL A 86 7.71 -32.69 -41.02
C VAL A 86 8.56 -31.94 -42.06
N ALA A 87 8.74 -30.64 -41.88
CA ALA A 87 9.42 -29.74 -42.79
C ALA A 87 10.21 -28.72 -41.97
N ASN A 88 11.49 -28.97 -41.74
CA ASN A 88 12.40 -28.10 -41.01
C ASN A 88 13.44 -27.47 -41.97
N ASP A 89 12.98 -27.05 -43.14
CA ASP A 89 13.79 -26.35 -44.12
C ASP A 89 13.57 -24.83 -44.05
N GLU A 90 14.50 -24.07 -44.60
CA GLU A 90 14.55 -22.63 -44.53
C GLU A 90 13.28 -21.98 -45.13
N MET A 91 12.82 -22.46 -46.27
CA MET A 91 11.63 -21.92 -46.97
C MET A 91 10.37 -21.99 -46.12
N HIS A 92 10.10 -23.13 -45.46
CA HIS A 92 8.92 -23.26 -44.61
C HIS A 92 9.05 -22.47 -43.29
N MET A 93 10.29 -22.34 -42.76
CA MET A 93 10.53 -21.54 -41.56
C MET A 93 10.38 -20.03 -41.84
N GLU A 94 10.84 -19.53 -42.99
CA GLU A 94 10.63 -18.15 -43.42
C GLU A 94 9.13 -17.83 -43.63
N ALA A 95 8.42 -18.71 -44.35
CA ALA A 95 6.98 -18.56 -44.56
C ALA A 95 6.22 -18.54 -43.23
N TYR A 96 6.59 -19.43 -42.28
CA TYR A 96 6.02 -19.40 -40.94
C TYR A 96 6.32 -18.10 -40.21
N ALA A 97 7.54 -17.58 -40.30
CA ALA A 97 7.94 -16.35 -39.60
C ALA A 97 7.10 -15.14 -40.09
N VAL A 98 6.82 -15.04 -41.38
CA VAL A 98 5.95 -13.98 -41.92
C VAL A 98 4.52 -14.09 -41.35
N LEU A 99 3.91 -15.26 -41.44
CA LEU A 99 2.54 -15.48 -40.92
C LEU A 99 2.45 -15.29 -39.39
N ARG A 100 3.51 -15.69 -38.68
CA ARG A 100 3.63 -15.48 -37.24
C ARG A 100 3.63 -13.99 -36.88
N GLU A 101 4.37 -13.19 -37.64
CA GLU A 101 4.43 -11.73 -37.42
C GLU A 101 3.08 -11.08 -37.69
N GLU A 102 2.39 -11.44 -38.77
CA GLU A 102 1.05 -10.94 -39.08
C GLU A 102 0.07 -11.29 -37.94
N PHE A 103 0.11 -12.50 -37.42
CA PHE A 103 -0.70 -12.90 -36.26
C PHE A 103 -0.37 -12.07 -35.00
N LEU A 104 0.91 -11.87 -34.69
CA LEU A 104 1.34 -11.08 -33.52
C LEU A 104 1.07 -9.59 -33.68
N LEU A 105 0.89 -9.11 -34.89
CA LEU A 105 0.36 -7.78 -35.19
C LEU A 105 -1.19 -7.72 -35.14
N GLY A 106 -1.87 -8.84 -34.89
CA GLY A 106 -3.32 -8.90 -34.82
C GLY A 106 -4.02 -8.64 -36.16
N VAL A 107 -3.36 -9.03 -37.25
CA VAL A 107 -3.96 -8.92 -38.61
C VAL A 107 -5.16 -9.87 -38.69
N PRO A 108 -6.37 -9.35 -39.01
CA PRO A 108 -7.56 -10.21 -39.11
C PRO A 108 -7.40 -11.30 -40.16
N GLY A 109 -7.77 -12.55 -39.81
CA GLY A 109 -7.67 -13.70 -40.69
C GLY A 109 -6.30 -14.40 -40.70
N SER A 110 -5.34 -13.90 -39.92
CA SER A 110 -4.00 -14.53 -39.81
C SER A 110 -4.05 -15.94 -39.25
N VAL A 111 -4.99 -16.26 -38.37
CA VAL A 111 -5.19 -17.62 -37.82
C VAL A 111 -5.68 -18.59 -38.91
N GLU A 112 -6.53 -18.16 -39.82
CA GLU A 112 -6.98 -18.97 -40.95
C GLU A 112 -5.82 -19.25 -41.91
N GLN A 113 -5.01 -18.24 -42.24
CA GLN A 113 -3.82 -18.39 -43.06
C GLN A 113 -2.81 -19.36 -42.44
N LEU A 114 -2.56 -19.27 -41.13
CA LEU A 114 -1.71 -20.21 -40.38
C LEU A 114 -2.25 -21.63 -40.38
N ASN A 115 -3.57 -21.80 -40.28
CA ASN A 115 -4.23 -23.10 -40.37
C ASN A 115 -4.07 -23.73 -41.76
N ASP A 116 -4.26 -22.96 -42.84
CA ASP A 116 -4.10 -23.43 -44.21
C ASP A 116 -2.63 -23.72 -44.52
N PHE A 117 -1.71 -22.89 -44.06
CA PHE A 117 -0.29 -23.15 -44.17
C PHE A 117 0.12 -24.44 -43.46
N LYS A 118 -0.31 -24.64 -42.20
CA LYS A 118 -0.05 -25.90 -41.49
C LYS A 118 -0.61 -27.10 -42.22
N LYS A 119 -1.83 -26.98 -42.76
CA LYS A 119 -2.50 -28.06 -43.51
C LYS A 119 -1.73 -28.41 -44.79
N SER A 120 -1.26 -27.41 -45.53
CA SER A 120 -0.51 -27.62 -46.78
C SER A 120 0.80 -28.36 -46.55
N VAL A 121 1.50 -28.08 -45.48
CA VAL A 121 2.82 -28.64 -45.14
C VAL A 121 2.72 -29.97 -44.40
N THR A 122 1.84 -30.09 -43.42
CA THR A 122 1.76 -31.27 -42.52
C THR A 122 0.60 -32.20 -42.84
N GLY A 123 -0.32 -31.83 -43.74
CA GLY A 123 -1.55 -32.54 -44.01
C GLY A 123 -2.59 -32.42 -42.89
N ARG A 124 -2.34 -31.66 -41.83
CA ARG A 124 -3.20 -31.59 -40.65
C ARG A 124 -3.54 -30.13 -40.31
N VAL A 125 -4.80 -29.87 -39.98
CA VAL A 125 -5.30 -28.60 -39.51
C VAL A 125 -4.89 -28.32 -38.04
N ILE A 126 -4.99 -27.09 -37.62
CA ILE A 126 -4.90 -26.73 -36.20
C ILE A 126 -6.13 -27.30 -35.51
N PRO A 127 -6.02 -28.02 -34.38
CA PRO A 127 -7.16 -28.51 -33.61
C PRO A 127 -8.13 -27.38 -33.25
N LYS A 128 -9.42 -27.64 -33.30
CA LYS A 128 -10.45 -26.62 -33.09
C LYS A 128 -10.25 -25.82 -31.79
N SER A 129 -9.94 -26.48 -30.67
CA SER A 129 -9.74 -25.84 -29.38
C SER A 129 -8.51 -24.89 -29.35
N GLU A 130 -7.45 -25.24 -30.10
CA GLU A 130 -6.25 -24.41 -30.24
C GLU A 130 -6.55 -23.23 -31.17
N ARG A 131 -7.26 -23.47 -32.28
CA ARG A 131 -7.66 -22.42 -33.23
C ARG A 131 -8.59 -21.39 -32.57
N ASP A 132 -9.63 -21.83 -31.83
CA ASP A 132 -10.54 -20.92 -31.10
C ASP A 132 -9.76 -20.02 -30.12
N ARG A 133 -8.70 -20.54 -29.48
CA ARG A 133 -7.83 -19.77 -28.60
C ARG A 133 -6.96 -18.77 -29.38
N LEU A 134 -6.39 -19.17 -30.50
CA LEU A 134 -5.59 -18.27 -31.34
C LEU A 134 -6.46 -17.13 -31.92
N GLU A 135 -7.70 -17.41 -32.32
CA GLU A 135 -8.66 -16.38 -32.75
C GLU A 135 -9.01 -15.39 -31.65
N ILE A 136 -9.04 -15.82 -30.38
CA ILE A 136 -9.17 -14.90 -29.23
C ILE A 136 -7.95 -13.98 -29.14
N PHE A 137 -6.73 -14.50 -29.25
CA PHE A 137 -5.52 -13.69 -29.25
C PHE A 137 -5.46 -12.71 -30.43
N GLU A 138 -5.81 -13.16 -31.63
CA GLU A 138 -5.88 -12.29 -32.82
C GLU A 138 -6.80 -11.08 -32.57
N ARG A 139 -8.03 -11.33 -32.08
CA ARG A 139 -8.98 -10.27 -31.73
C ARG A 139 -8.47 -9.35 -30.62
N MET A 140 -7.83 -9.92 -29.59
CA MET A 140 -7.25 -9.12 -28.51
C MET A 140 -6.13 -8.21 -29.03
N LEU A 141 -5.23 -8.72 -29.84
CA LEU A 141 -4.10 -7.96 -30.39
C LEU A 141 -4.60 -6.88 -31.37
N SER A 142 -5.54 -7.20 -32.22
CA SER A 142 -6.20 -6.23 -33.12
C SER A 142 -6.90 -5.11 -32.33
N GLY A 143 -7.64 -5.47 -31.29
CA GLY A 143 -8.31 -4.48 -30.44
C GLY A 143 -7.35 -3.57 -29.68
N MET A 144 -6.19 -4.10 -29.25
CA MET A 144 -5.17 -3.32 -28.55
C MET A 144 -4.48 -2.28 -29.45
N GLN A 145 -4.35 -2.55 -30.74
CA GLN A 145 -3.81 -1.59 -31.70
C GLN A 145 -4.74 -0.42 -32.02
N MET A 146 -6.05 -0.62 -31.82
CA MET A 146 -7.08 0.39 -32.09
C MET A 146 -7.35 1.34 -30.91
N GLN A 147 -6.77 1.07 -29.70
CA GLN A 147 -6.96 1.91 -28.52
C GLN A 147 -5.99 3.10 -28.52
N GLU A 148 -6.43 4.24 -29.04
CA GLU A 148 -5.76 5.52 -28.85
C GLU A 148 -6.79 6.59 -28.40
N PRO A 149 -6.55 7.36 -27.34
CA PRO A 149 -5.47 7.25 -26.33
C PRO A 149 -5.71 6.15 -25.29
N PRO A 150 -4.66 5.70 -24.55
CA PRO A 150 -4.83 4.71 -23.50
C PRO A 150 -5.77 5.25 -22.41
N GLN A 151 -6.68 4.41 -21.94
CA GLN A 151 -7.58 4.79 -20.85
C GLN A 151 -6.78 5.03 -19.57
N ILE A 152 -6.99 6.19 -18.94
CA ILE A 152 -6.40 6.53 -17.65
C ILE A 152 -7.02 5.63 -16.59
N GLY A 153 -6.20 4.82 -15.97
CA GLY A 153 -6.57 3.97 -14.85
C GLY A 153 -6.36 4.65 -13.51
N ARG A 154 -6.33 3.84 -12.44
CA ARG A 154 -5.98 4.27 -11.08
C ARG A 154 -4.76 3.46 -10.61
N VAL A 155 -3.83 4.13 -9.96
CA VAL A 155 -2.66 3.52 -9.33
C VAL A 155 -2.67 3.79 -7.83
N GLU A 156 -2.03 2.91 -7.07
CA GLU A 156 -1.86 3.14 -5.64
C GLU A 156 -1.00 4.37 -5.40
N THR A 157 -1.39 5.17 -4.39
CA THR A 157 -0.58 6.29 -3.89
C THR A 157 0.70 5.79 -3.25
N ASP A 158 1.71 6.64 -3.18
CA ASP A 158 2.95 6.29 -2.50
C ASP A 158 2.74 6.24 -0.97
N PHE A 159 1.82 7.05 -0.45
CA PHE A 159 1.37 6.97 0.94
C PHE A 159 0.81 5.58 1.28
N TYR A 160 -0.07 5.01 0.45
CA TYR A 160 -0.64 3.67 0.68
C TYR A 160 0.41 2.57 0.53
N LYS A 161 1.23 2.61 -0.52
CA LYS A 161 2.33 1.65 -0.73
C LYS A 161 3.30 1.63 0.44
N ASN A 162 3.71 2.82 0.92
CA ASN A 162 4.58 2.94 2.07
C ASN A 162 3.92 2.38 3.33
N SER A 163 2.62 2.64 3.55
CA SER A 163 1.87 2.10 4.68
C SER A 163 1.86 0.57 4.68
N ILE A 164 1.58 -0.08 3.54
CA ILE A 164 1.65 -1.55 3.39
C ILE A 164 3.07 -2.07 3.66
N ARG A 165 4.09 -1.40 3.14
CA ARG A 165 5.48 -1.83 3.34
C ARG A 165 5.92 -1.66 4.80
N MET A 166 5.53 -0.55 5.45
CA MET A 166 5.80 -0.34 6.88
C MET A 166 5.14 -1.40 7.75
N GLY A 167 3.91 -1.82 7.45
CA GLY A 167 3.26 -2.94 8.12
C GLY A 167 4.08 -4.23 8.04
N LYS A 168 4.65 -4.54 6.87
CA LYS A 168 5.49 -5.72 6.66
C LYS A 168 6.85 -5.66 7.36
N GLU A 169 7.47 -4.47 7.40
CA GLU A 169 8.82 -4.28 7.97
C GLU A 169 8.80 -4.08 9.49
N CYS A 170 7.78 -3.40 10.01
CA CYS A 170 7.73 -2.98 11.42
C CYS A 170 6.89 -3.91 12.31
N GLU A 171 5.98 -4.68 11.75
CA GLU A 171 5.03 -5.51 12.49
C GLU A 171 5.09 -6.97 12.06
N LYS A 172 5.11 -7.87 13.04
CA LYS A 172 5.11 -9.31 12.77
C LYS A 172 3.78 -9.81 12.20
N ASP A 173 2.68 -9.15 12.55
CA ASP A 173 1.32 -9.59 12.20
C ASP A 173 0.63 -8.71 11.15
N GLY A 174 1.23 -7.58 10.74
CA GLY A 174 0.69 -6.63 9.75
C GLY A 174 -0.60 -5.94 10.21
N GLY A 175 -1.07 -4.96 9.44
CA GLY A 175 -2.42 -4.41 9.57
C GLY A 175 -2.53 -3.04 10.20
N TYR A 176 -1.63 -2.65 11.10
CA TYR A 176 -1.70 -1.34 11.78
C TYR A 176 -1.47 -0.18 10.79
N TRP A 177 -0.34 -0.20 10.09
CA TRP A 177 0.07 0.93 9.23
C TRP A 177 -0.83 1.15 8.01
N GLU A 178 -1.39 0.07 7.44
CA GLU A 178 -2.29 0.13 6.27
C GLU A 178 -3.77 0.15 6.63
N SER A 179 -4.15 0.10 7.92
CA SER A 179 -5.54 0.24 8.34
C SER A 179 -6.10 1.61 7.95
N ASN A 180 -7.37 1.67 7.57
CA ASN A 180 -8.00 2.94 7.22
C ASN A 180 -7.98 3.92 8.38
N THR A 181 -8.19 3.42 9.60
CA THR A 181 -8.19 4.20 10.83
C THR A 181 -6.86 4.93 11.05
N GLU A 182 -5.75 4.21 10.96
CA GLU A 182 -4.42 4.79 11.15
C GLU A 182 -3.97 5.68 10.00
N MET A 183 -4.31 5.30 8.76
CA MET A 183 -4.00 6.12 7.59
C MET A 183 -4.73 7.46 7.65
N THR A 184 -6.04 7.47 8.02
CA THR A 184 -6.80 8.72 8.13
C THR A 184 -6.27 9.60 9.26
N ALA A 185 -5.90 9.03 10.41
CA ALA A 185 -5.37 9.79 11.54
C ALA A 185 -4.01 10.46 11.20
N ARG A 186 -3.12 9.74 10.52
CA ARG A 186 -1.84 10.32 10.05
C ARG A 186 -2.06 11.40 8.98
N ALA A 187 -2.96 11.14 8.03
CA ALA A 187 -3.30 12.13 7.00
C ALA A 187 -3.95 13.38 7.63
N PHE A 188 -4.80 13.20 8.65
CA PHE A 188 -5.41 14.31 9.38
C PHE A 188 -4.38 15.14 10.18
N ALA A 189 -3.38 14.50 10.78
CA ALA A 189 -2.28 15.23 11.43
C ALA A 189 -1.54 16.15 10.43
N CYS A 190 -1.32 15.67 9.21
CA CYS A 190 -0.77 16.49 8.12
C CYS A 190 -1.71 17.63 7.70
N TYR A 191 -2.99 17.36 7.59
CA TYR A 191 -4.01 18.38 7.27
C TYR A 191 -4.01 19.51 8.31
N ILE A 192 -4.00 19.19 9.60
CA ILE A 192 -3.93 20.19 10.67
C ILE A 192 -2.61 20.98 10.60
N LYS A 193 -1.48 20.32 10.38
CA LYS A 193 -0.19 20.99 10.20
C LYS A 193 -0.22 22.02 9.06
N ASP A 194 -0.80 21.65 7.93
CA ASP A 194 -0.90 22.55 6.77
C ASP A 194 -1.89 23.69 7.00
N LYS A 195 -2.98 23.46 7.73
CA LYS A 195 -3.95 24.51 8.08
C LYS A 195 -3.40 25.52 9.09
N LEU A 196 -2.46 25.12 9.92
CA LEU A 196 -1.80 26.00 10.86
C LEU A 196 -0.69 26.85 10.23
N ALA A 197 -0.16 26.46 9.07
CA ALA A 197 0.94 27.16 8.43
C ALA A 197 0.60 28.66 8.16
N PRO A 198 1.53 29.60 8.41
CA PRO A 198 2.92 29.41 8.82
C PRO A 198 3.15 29.17 10.33
N GLU A 199 2.12 29.16 11.15
CA GLU A 199 2.22 28.87 12.57
C GLU A 199 2.57 27.40 12.78
N ILE A 200 3.45 27.13 13.73
CA ILE A 200 3.88 25.77 14.07
C ILE A 200 3.35 25.44 15.45
N SER A 201 2.65 24.31 15.57
CA SER A 201 2.24 23.79 16.86
C SER A 201 2.81 22.39 17.06
N ASP A 202 3.93 22.30 17.76
CA ASP A 202 4.55 21.02 18.12
C ASP A 202 3.61 20.14 18.95
N TYR A 203 2.68 20.74 19.67
CA TYR A 203 1.72 20.03 20.49
C TYR A 203 0.61 19.35 19.65
N LEU A 204 0.09 20.05 18.62
CA LEU A 204 -1.01 19.56 17.81
C LEU A 204 -0.55 18.55 16.74
N ALA A 205 0.50 18.88 16.00
CA ALA A 205 0.92 18.13 14.81
C ALA A 205 2.45 18.03 14.65
N GLY A 206 3.20 18.08 15.76
CA GLY A 206 4.67 18.05 15.71
C GLY A 206 5.25 16.76 15.15
N HIS A 207 4.51 15.64 15.23
CA HIS A 207 4.93 14.37 14.64
C HIS A 207 4.54 14.20 13.17
N ALA A 208 3.67 15.05 12.62
CA ALA A 208 3.36 15.00 11.19
C ALA A 208 4.65 15.25 10.40
N ASP A 209 4.94 14.38 9.44
CA ASP A 209 6.15 14.34 8.60
C ASP A 209 7.43 13.79 9.26
N SER A 210 7.40 13.39 10.54
CA SER A 210 8.63 12.98 11.26
C SER A 210 8.87 11.46 11.26
N ALA A 211 7.84 10.64 11.04
CA ALA A 211 7.98 9.18 11.07
C ALA A 211 8.39 8.64 9.70
N ALA A 212 9.54 7.99 9.70
CA ALA A 212 10.04 7.24 8.57
C ALA A 212 10.76 5.98 9.07
N THR A 213 10.79 4.96 8.25
CA THR A 213 11.59 3.75 8.49
C THR A 213 12.40 3.41 7.25
N PHE A 214 13.39 2.53 7.41
CA PHE A 214 14.21 2.05 6.31
C PHE A 214 13.74 0.65 5.92
N ALA A 215 13.64 0.39 4.63
CA ALA A 215 13.36 -0.92 4.07
C ALA A 215 14.42 -1.28 3.02
N THR A 216 14.67 -2.57 2.86
CA THR A 216 15.53 -3.06 1.78
C THR A 216 14.69 -3.23 0.51
N GLY A 217 15.03 -2.52 -0.55
CA GLY A 217 14.43 -2.67 -1.87
C GLY A 217 14.78 -4.01 -2.52
N LYS A 218 14.13 -4.30 -3.65
CA LYS A 218 14.35 -5.58 -4.38
C LYS A 218 15.79 -5.79 -4.85
N ASP A 219 16.49 -4.69 -5.11
CA ASP A 219 17.88 -4.71 -5.61
C ASP A 219 18.91 -4.57 -4.47
N GLY A 220 18.48 -4.67 -3.21
CA GLY A 220 19.34 -4.51 -2.04
C GLY A 220 19.62 -3.07 -1.65
N GLU A 221 19.02 -2.09 -2.33
CA GLU A 221 19.12 -0.67 -1.97
C GLU A 221 18.28 -0.36 -0.73
N ILE A 222 18.75 0.64 0.04
CA ILE A 222 18.01 1.12 1.22
C ILE A 222 17.02 2.19 0.77
N GLU A 223 15.74 1.92 0.95
CA GLU A 223 14.67 2.85 0.70
C GLU A 223 14.15 3.45 1.99
N ILE A 224 13.78 4.74 1.96
CA ILE A 224 13.15 5.43 3.08
C ILE A 224 11.64 5.37 2.88
N LEU A 225 10.94 4.66 3.78
CA LEU A 225 9.49 4.62 3.80
C LEU A 225 8.97 5.74 4.69
N LYS A 226 8.10 6.58 4.15
CA LYS A 226 7.49 7.69 4.88
C LYS A 226 6.07 7.33 5.31
N ALA A 227 5.78 7.60 6.59
CA ALA A 227 4.51 7.24 7.20
C ALA A 227 3.37 8.21 6.86
N PHE A 228 3.68 9.36 6.27
CA PHE A 228 2.74 10.46 6.04
C PHE A 228 2.64 10.78 4.55
N PRO A 229 1.47 11.29 4.08
CA PRO A 229 1.32 11.70 2.70
C PRO A 229 2.17 12.94 2.39
N GLU A 230 2.67 13.05 1.16
CA GLU A 230 3.53 14.13 0.69
C GLU A 230 3.07 14.70 -0.67
N GLY A 231 3.61 15.86 -1.00
CA GLY A 231 3.47 16.47 -2.33
C GLY A 231 2.01 16.63 -2.80
N GLU A 232 1.74 16.23 -4.03
CA GLU A 232 0.40 16.36 -4.63
C GLU A 232 -0.61 15.40 -4.00
N GLU A 233 -0.19 14.23 -3.51
CA GLU A 233 -1.08 13.31 -2.78
C GLU A 233 -1.61 13.97 -1.50
N ARG A 234 -0.73 14.63 -0.74
CA ARG A 234 -1.11 15.37 0.47
C ARG A 234 -2.10 16.50 0.16
N LYS A 235 -1.85 17.26 -0.91
CA LYS A 235 -2.76 18.34 -1.33
C LYS A 235 -4.14 17.80 -1.72
N ALA A 236 -4.20 16.70 -2.46
CA ALA A 236 -5.44 16.06 -2.85
C ALA A 236 -6.22 15.54 -1.62
N ILE A 237 -5.53 14.90 -0.68
CA ILE A 237 -6.14 14.41 0.57
C ILE A 237 -6.65 15.59 1.42
N ASN A 238 -5.88 16.67 1.55
CA ASN A 238 -6.28 17.87 2.28
C ASN A 238 -7.54 18.51 1.69
N ALA A 239 -7.66 18.56 0.37
CA ALA A 239 -8.85 19.07 -0.30
C ALA A 239 -10.10 18.22 0.04
N VAL A 240 -9.95 16.89 0.12
CA VAL A 240 -11.05 16.02 0.52
C VAL A 240 -11.39 16.18 2.01
N PHE A 241 -10.43 16.43 2.89
CA PHE A 241 -10.73 16.79 4.28
C PHE A 241 -11.57 18.08 4.36
N ASP A 242 -11.25 19.10 3.55
CA ASP A 242 -12.06 20.32 3.48
C ASP A 242 -13.52 20.00 3.09
N GLU A 243 -13.72 19.12 2.11
CA GLU A 243 -15.07 18.67 1.70
C GLU A 243 -15.78 17.91 2.84
N VAL A 244 -15.07 16.98 3.51
CA VAL A 244 -15.60 16.23 4.66
C VAL A 244 -16.07 17.18 5.76
N PHE A 245 -15.24 18.14 6.17
CA PHE A 245 -15.60 19.08 7.21
C PHE A 245 -16.71 20.04 6.80
N ALA A 246 -16.73 20.48 5.54
CA ALA A 246 -17.84 21.29 5.01
C ALA A 246 -19.16 20.52 5.05
N ASP A 247 -19.15 19.24 4.70
CA ASP A 247 -20.34 18.39 4.73
C ASP A 247 -20.80 18.09 6.16
N LEU A 248 -19.89 17.75 7.08
CA LEU A 248 -20.21 17.53 8.49
C LEU A 248 -20.83 18.76 9.16
N LYS A 249 -20.35 19.97 8.82
CA LYS A 249 -20.96 21.23 9.29
C LYS A 249 -22.37 21.40 8.70
N ARG A 250 -22.55 21.14 7.41
CA ARG A 250 -23.86 21.25 6.74
C ARG A 250 -24.88 20.29 7.31
N GLN A 251 -24.45 19.09 7.71
CA GLN A 251 -25.30 18.08 8.33
C GLN A 251 -25.45 18.24 9.85
N HIS A 252 -24.90 19.30 10.43
CA HIS A 252 -24.94 19.57 11.86
C HIS A 252 -24.31 18.50 12.77
N PHE A 253 -23.40 17.67 12.24
CA PHE A 253 -22.60 16.76 13.06
C PHE A 253 -21.55 17.51 13.89
N LEU A 254 -21.07 18.66 13.40
CA LEU A 254 -20.19 19.57 14.09
C LEU A 254 -20.96 20.88 14.34
N THR A 255 -21.73 20.94 15.42
CA THR A 255 -22.37 22.16 15.84
C THR A 255 -21.46 22.95 16.77
N HIS A 256 -21.22 24.22 16.47
CA HIS A 256 -20.80 25.16 17.49
C HIS A 256 -22.00 25.30 18.46
N SER A 257 -21.87 24.82 19.69
CA SER A 257 -22.76 25.28 20.73
C SER A 257 -22.32 26.69 21.06
N ASP A 258 -23.07 27.69 20.53
CA ASP A 258 -22.95 29.10 20.92
C ASP A 258 -23.45 29.36 22.36
N HIS A 259 -23.73 28.29 23.09
CA HIS A 259 -23.88 28.40 24.54
C HIS A 259 -22.47 28.41 25.13
N PRO A 260 -21.95 29.56 25.63
CA PRO A 260 -20.99 29.49 26.69
C PRO A 260 -21.68 28.60 27.75
N GLN A 261 -21.11 27.42 28.01
CA GLN A 261 -21.45 26.75 29.23
C GLN A 261 -21.17 27.80 30.32
N THR A 262 -22.20 28.48 30.78
CA THR A 262 -22.20 29.04 32.09
C THR A 262 -21.80 27.85 32.94
N LEU A 263 -20.52 27.81 33.31
CA LEU A 263 -20.10 27.04 34.45
C LEU A 263 -21.12 27.43 35.51
N GLU A 264 -22.17 26.61 35.72
CA GLU A 264 -22.94 26.70 36.91
C GLU A 264 -21.89 26.78 37.99
N GLU A 265 -21.80 27.95 38.63
CA GLU A 265 -21.03 28.10 39.83
C GLU A 265 -21.44 26.95 40.72
N THR A 266 -20.62 25.90 40.71
CA THR A 266 -20.71 24.84 41.69
C THR A 266 -20.72 25.60 43.01
N ARG A 267 -21.86 25.60 43.68
CA ARG A 267 -22.03 26.08 45.05
C ARG A 267 -20.74 25.83 45.78
N PRO A 268 -20.17 26.82 46.48
CA PRO A 268 -19.00 26.58 47.28
C PRO A 268 -19.33 25.42 48.21
N VAL A 269 -18.73 24.28 47.93
CA VAL A 269 -18.71 23.17 48.87
C VAL A 269 -18.07 23.75 50.12
N ALA A 270 -18.84 23.81 51.20
CA ALA A 270 -18.35 24.29 52.49
C ALA A 270 -16.95 23.68 52.73
N ALA A 271 -15.99 24.58 52.99
CA ALA A 271 -14.62 24.17 53.18
C ALA A 271 -14.59 23.04 54.21
N PRO A 272 -13.96 21.90 53.94
CA PRO A 272 -13.81 20.87 54.96
C PRO A 272 -12.99 21.47 56.09
N THR A 273 -13.55 21.39 57.29
CA THR A 273 -12.85 21.71 58.56
C THR A 273 -11.48 21.06 58.53
N PRO A 274 -10.37 21.75 58.85
CA PRO A 274 -9.06 21.14 58.83
C PRO A 274 -8.97 20.04 59.89
N SER A 275 -9.17 18.82 59.51
CA SER A 275 -8.86 17.63 60.24
C SER A 275 -7.34 17.47 60.14
N ARG A 276 -6.72 17.68 61.29
CA ARG A 276 -5.38 17.34 61.74
C ARG A 276 -4.52 16.56 60.72
N MET A 277 -3.59 17.30 60.08
CA MET A 277 -2.53 16.77 59.29
C MET A 277 -1.54 16.06 60.19
N ASP A 278 -1.69 14.74 60.39
CA ASP A 278 -0.61 13.89 60.85
C ASP A 278 0.16 13.42 59.61
N SER A 279 1.37 13.94 59.52
CA SER A 279 2.56 13.41 58.88
C SER A 279 2.35 12.46 57.68
N MET A 280 2.24 13.02 56.48
CA MET A 280 2.64 12.27 55.29
C MET A 280 4.17 12.28 55.16
N PRO A 281 4.80 11.13 54.93
CA PRO A 281 6.24 11.09 54.69
C PRO A 281 6.54 11.78 53.34
N VAL A 282 7.52 12.68 53.39
CA VAL A 282 8.12 13.25 52.17
C VAL A 282 8.83 12.11 51.46
N ILE A 283 8.28 11.69 50.33
CA ILE A 283 8.92 10.68 49.46
C ILE A 283 10.04 11.40 48.70
N THR A 284 11.27 11.17 49.16
CA THR A 284 12.52 11.66 48.56
C THR A 284 13.17 10.60 47.65
N ASP A 285 12.49 9.54 47.29
CA ASP A 285 13.09 8.48 46.47
C ASP A 285 12.59 8.49 45.05
N VAL A 286 13.51 8.75 44.14
CA VAL A 286 13.34 8.79 42.68
C VAL A 286 13.07 7.38 42.10
N GLU A 287 13.09 6.32 42.93
CA GLU A 287 12.89 4.94 42.48
C GLU A 287 11.43 4.49 42.28
N GLN A 288 10.43 5.28 42.69
CA GLN A 288 9.02 4.90 42.50
C GLN A 288 8.37 5.37 41.20
N LEU A 289 9.11 5.98 40.28
CA LEU A 289 8.61 6.36 38.94
C LEU A 289 8.78 5.24 37.90
N SER A 290 9.24 4.06 38.28
CA SER A 290 9.47 2.92 37.36
C SER A 290 8.27 1.99 37.17
N LEU A 291 7.08 2.31 37.70
CA LEU A 291 5.94 1.38 37.61
C LEU A 291 5.14 1.50 36.27
N PHE A 292 5.48 2.45 35.40
CA PHE A 292 4.83 2.62 34.08
C PHE A 292 5.86 2.82 32.96
N GLY A 293 6.87 1.99 32.86
CA GLY A 293 7.79 2.12 31.74
C GLY A 293 8.93 1.12 31.82
N GLY A 294 8.70 -0.07 31.37
CA GLY A 294 9.81 -0.94 31.00
C GLY A 294 10.59 -0.23 29.88
N GLU A 295 11.79 0.27 30.18
CA GLU A 295 12.70 0.78 29.18
C GLU A 295 12.99 -0.34 28.18
N LYS A 296 12.45 -0.22 26.97
CA LYS A 296 12.94 -1.03 25.84
C LYS A 296 14.39 -0.58 25.58
N PRO A 297 15.37 -1.50 25.59
CA PRO A 297 16.75 -1.12 25.34
C PRO A 297 16.85 -0.42 23.98
N SER A 298 17.67 0.65 23.93
CA SER A 298 17.89 1.42 22.69
C SER A 298 18.39 0.49 21.56
N LEU A 299 18.10 0.84 20.32
CA LEU A 299 18.58 0.08 19.14
C LEU A 299 20.08 -0.22 19.17
N LEU A 300 20.88 0.70 19.72
CA LEU A 300 22.31 0.51 19.95
C LEU A 300 22.59 -0.55 21.04
N GLY A 301 21.76 -0.64 22.08
CA GLY A 301 21.85 -1.67 23.11
C GLY A 301 21.49 -3.06 22.56
N GLN A 302 20.49 -3.15 21.70
CA GLN A 302 20.09 -4.41 21.04
C GLN A 302 21.16 -4.89 20.04
N LEU A 303 21.80 -3.99 19.30
CA LEU A 303 22.91 -4.33 18.40
C LEU A 303 24.16 -4.80 19.15
N ALA A 304 24.45 -4.21 20.31
CA ALA A 304 25.56 -4.64 21.16
C ALA A 304 25.30 -6.04 21.77
N ALA A 305 24.07 -6.31 22.19
CA ALA A 305 23.68 -7.64 22.71
C ALA A 305 23.72 -8.72 21.61
N ALA A 306 23.29 -8.43 20.39
CA ALA A 306 23.35 -9.35 19.25
C ALA A 306 24.80 -9.66 18.82
N LYS A 307 25.72 -8.70 18.92
CA LYS A 307 27.16 -8.92 18.67
C LYS A 307 27.86 -9.76 19.76
N GLY A 308 27.36 -9.72 20.99
CA GLY A 308 27.86 -10.54 22.12
C GLY A 308 27.52 -12.03 21.97
N GLN A 309 26.31 -12.34 21.50
CA GLN A 309 25.85 -13.73 21.37
C GLN A 309 26.51 -14.51 20.23
N ASN A 310 27.03 -13.84 19.20
CA ASN A 310 27.73 -14.50 18.10
C ASN A 310 29.21 -14.87 18.40
N LYS A 311 29.73 -14.55 19.57
CA LYS A 311 31.10 -14.90 19.97
C LYS A 311 31.20 -16.18 20.80
N GLU A 312 30.12 -16.70 21.35
CA GLU A 312 30.12 -17.91 22.20
C GLU A 312 29.72 -19.20 21.46
N ALA A 313 29.38 -19.17 20.18
CA ALA A 313 28.95 -20.34 19.40
C ALA A 313 30.04 -20.97 18.53
N ALA A 314 31.32 -20.70 18.81
CA ALA A 314 32.44 -21.39 18.13
C ALA A 314 32.96 -22.55 19.01
N GLY A 315 32.23 -23.67 19.07
CA GLY A 315 32.69 -24.93 19.62
C GLY A 315 33.75 -25.62 18.72
N PRO A 316 34.57 -26.52 19.28
CA PRO A 316 35.75 -27.03 18.64
C PRO A 316 35.46 -27.95 17.44
N LYS A 317 36.23 -27.82 16.39
CA LYS A 317 36.20 -28.65 15.16
C LYS A 317 36.48 -30.13 15.51
N PRO A 318 35.72 -31.10 14.96
CA PRO A 318 36.03 -32.52 15.16
C PRO A 318 37.28 -32.89 14.30
N SER A 319 38.16 -33.66 14.95
CA SER A 319 39.38 -34.25 14.37
C SER A 319 39.03 -35.32 13.31
N LYS A 320 39.78 -35.33 12.21
CA LYS A 320 39.72 -36.37 11.17
C LYS A 320 40.15 -37.71 11.77
N SER A 321 39.29 -38.71 11.76
CA SER A 321 39.65 -40.10 11.95
C SER A 321 40.06 -40.77 10.62
N HIS A 322 41.17 -41.49 10.64
CA HIS A 322 41.71 -42.34 9.58
C HIS A 322 40.71 -43.40 9.12
N GLU A 323 40.59 -43.56 7.81
CA GLU A 323 40.11 -44.80 7.19
C GLU A 323 41.24 -45.87 7.22
N PRO A 324 40.94 -47.13 7.47
CA PRO A 324 41.80 -48.23 7.07
C PRO A 324 41.36 -48.79 5.71
N GLU A 325 42.37 -49.00 4.84
CA GLU A 325 42.29 -49.81 3.64
C GLU A 325 41.86 -51.25 3.93
N LEU A 326 40.90 -51.78 3.16
CA LEU A 326 40.89 -53.12 2.56
C LEU A 326 39.86 -53.21 1.48
#